data_347c50cd79b63f9265efddc3a7fb15be
#
_entry.id   347c50cd79b63f9265efddc3a7fb15be
#
_cell.length_a   1.000
_cell.length_b   1.000
_cell.length_c   1.000
_cell.angle_alpha   90.00
_cell.angle_beta   90.00
_cell.angle_gamma   90.00
#
_symmetry.space_group_name_H-M   'P 1'
#
loop_
_entity.id
_entity.type
_entity.pdbx_description
1 polymer ?
#
loop_
_entity_poly.entity_id
_entity_poly.type
_entity_poly.pdbx_seq_one_letter_code
_entity_poly.pdbx_strand_id
1 'polypeptide(L)' 'MASTCSIYSNPANNEAVVLSNFRVEAVEIYDMSGRMVRREEVSAYELHLDLQSLASGSYVFKIKTVKGTIEKKVVKQ' A
#
# COMPACT_ATOMS: atom_id res chain seq x y z
N MET A 1 15.14 -9.81 -14.39
CA MET A 1 13.76 -9.33 -14.51
C MET A 1 13.46 -8.32 -13.42
N ALA A 2 12.87 -7.21 -13.78
CA ALA A 2 12.54 -6.18 -12.79
C ALA A 2 11.44 -6.66 -11.85
N SER A 3 11.51 -6.22 -10.59
CA SER A 3 10.43 -6.51 -9.66
C SER A 3 9.19 -5.75 -10.11
N THR A 4 8.04 -6.40 -10.00
CA THR A 4 6.76 -5.74 -10.28
C THR A 4 5.94 -5.73 -9.02
N CYS A 5 5.41 -4.56 -8.74
CA CYS A 5 4.48 -4.37 -7.64
C CYS A 5 3.40 -3.42 -8.14
N SER A 6 2.18 -3.87 -8.09
CA SER A 6 1.03 -3.08 -8.52
C SER A 6 0.17 -2.79 -7.31
N ILE A 7 -0.39 -1.59 -7.28
CA ILE A 7 -1.37 -1.25 -6.26
C ILE A 7 -2.50 -0.51 -6.93
N TYR A 8 -3.72 -0.86 -6.58
CA TYR A 8 -4.89 -0.16 -7.07
C TYR A 8 -5.92 -0.07 -5.96
N SER A 9 -6.74 0.97 -6.04
CA SER A 9 -7.81 1.16 -5.07
C SER A 9 -9.11 0.62 -5.64
N ASN A 10 -9.94 0.12 -4.73
CA ASN A 10 -11.29 -0.31 -5.06
C ASN A 10 -12.26 0.58 -4.28
N PRO A 11 -12.75 1.68 -4.90
CA PRO A 11 -13.58 2.64 -4.17
C PRO A 11 -14.85 2.03 -3.61
N ALA A 12 -15.42 1.05 -4.30
CA ALA A 12 -16.66 0.43 -3.86
C ALA A 12 -16.50 -0.26 -2.50
N ASN A 13 -15.31 -0.77 -2.21
CA ASN A 13 -15.03 -1.49 -0.97
C ASN A 13 -14.11 -0.72 -0.03
N ASN A 14 -13.75 0.51 -0.37
CA ASN A 14 -12.76 1.28 0.40
C ASN A 14 -11.51 0.45 0.67
N GLU A 15 -10.98 -0.14 -0.39
CA GLU A 15 -9.91 -1.12 -0.28
C GLU A 15 -8.79 -0.79 -1.25
N ALA A 16 -7.56 -1.03 -0.83
CA ALA A 16 -6.41 -1.02 -1.72
C ALA A 16 -5.89 -2.46 -1.84
N VAL A 17 -5.57 -2.87 -3.07
CA VAL A 17 -5.04 -4.19 -3.34
C VAL A 17 -3.61 -4.05 -3.82
N VAL A 18 -2.71 -4.78 -3.18
CA VAL A 18 -1.29 -4.80 -3.55
C VAL A 18 -0.97 -6.18 -4.12
N LEU A 19 -0.40 -6.20 -5.32
CA LEU A 19 0.07 -7.42 -5.96
C LEU A 19 1.56 -7.28 -6.20
N SER A 20 2.33 -8.30 -5.81
CA SER A 20 3.78 -8.22 -5.90
C SER A 20 4.36 -9.55 -6.36
N ASN A 21 5.44 -9.49 -7.16
CA ASN A 21 6.21 -10.66 -7.53
C ASN A 21 7.12 -11.12 -6.40
N PHE A 22 7.40 -10.25 -5.43
CA PHE A 22 8.24 -10.58 -4.30
C PHE A 22 7.42 -10.48 -3.03
N ARG A 23 7.77 -11.28 -2.04
CA ARG A 23 7.04 -11.28 -0.78
C ARG A 23 7.09 -9.90 -0.15
N VAL A 24 5.91 -9.38 0.18
CA VAL A 24 5.77 -8.13 0.91
C VAL A 24 5.92 -8.43 2.39
N GLU A 25 6.75 -7.64 3.07
CA GLU A 25 7.03 -7.83 4.50
C GLU A 25 6.34 -6.79 5.36
N ALA A 26 6.10 -5.61 4.80
CA ALA A 26 5.41 -4.55 5.54
C ALA A 26 4.84 -3.54 4.56
N VAL A 27 3.78 -2.86 4.98
CA VAL A 27 3.22 -1.73 4.25
C VAL A 27 3.09 -0.57 5.22
N GLU A 28 3.60 0.58 4.82
CA GLU A 28 3.48 1.82 5.59
C GLU A 28 2.70 2.83 4.75
N ILE A 29 1.74 3.48 5.37
CA ILE A 29 0.90 4.46 4.70
C ILE A 29 1.19 5.83 5.31
N TYR A 30 1.52 6.80 4.45
CA TYR A 30 1.83 8.17 4.87
C TYR A 30 0.84 9.11 4.23
N ASP A 31 0.44 10.15 4.97
CA ASP A 31 -0.35 11.23 4.39
C ASP A 31 0.59 12.18 3.61
N MET A 32 0.01 13.19 2.98
CA MET A 32 0.78 14.09 2.14
C MET A 32 1.67 15.05 2.93
N SER A 33 1.50 15.11 4.24
CA SER A 33 2.41 15.88 5.09
C SER A 33 3.64 15.06 5.50
N GLY A 34 3.67 13.79 5.13
CA GLY A 34 4.78 12.91 5.48
C GLY A 34 4.61 12.16 6.77
N ARG A 35 3.43 12.26 7.38
CA ARG A 35 3.16 11.59 8.65
C ARG A 35 2.67 10.18 8.38
N MET A 36 3.23 9.19 9.11
CA MET A 36 2.77 7.82 9.01
C MET A 36 1.40 7.69 9.68
N VAL A 37 0.40 7.24 8.93
CA VAL A 37 -0.95 7.06 9.45
C VAL A 37 -1.27 5.60 9.72
N ARG A 38 -0.48 4.68 9.17
CA ARG A 38 -0.74 3.26 9.34
C ARG A 38 0.50 2.45 8.97
N ARG A 39 0.71 1.34 9.66
CA ARG A 39 1.76 0.38 9.34
C ARG A 39 1.23 -1.01 9.62
N GLU A 40 1.44 -1.93 8.69
CA GLU A 40 1.06 -3.32 8.88
C GLU A 40 2.22 -4.21 8.49
N GLU A 41 2.53 -5.19 9.33
CA GLU A 41 3.49 -6.22 9.01
C GLU A 41 2.74 -7.39 8.40
N VAL A 42 3.28 -7.91 7.32
CA VAL A 42 2.60 -8.94 6.53
C VAL A 42 3.63 -9.93 6.01
N SER A 43 3.16 -10.98 5.36
CA SER A 43 4.03 -11.91 4.66
C SER A 43 3.19 -12.52 3.55
N ALA A 44 3.14 -11.83 2.42
CA ALA A 44 2.24 -12.23 1.34
C ALA A 44 2.65 -11.60 0.03
N TYR A 45 2.12 -12.15 -1.05
CA TYR A 45 2.29 -11.62 -2.41
C TYR A 45 1.07 -10.83 -2.86
N GLU A 46 -0.05 -11.00 -2.18
CA GLU A 46 -1.27 -10.26 -2.45
C GLU A 46 -1.83 -9.77 -1.12
N LEU A 47 -2.15 -8.49 -1.06
CA LEU A 47 -2.66 -7.85 0.16
C LEU A 47 -3.90 -7.06 -0.15
N HIS A 48 -4.86 -7.11 0.76
CA HIS A 48 -6.07 -6.31 0.71
C HIS A 48 -6.08 -5.44 1.94
N LEU A 49 -5.99 -4.13 1.74
CA LEU A 49 -5.89 -3.16 2.83
C LEU A 49 -7.19 -2.39 2.94
N ASP A 50 -7.80 -2.42 4.12
CA ASP A 50 -9.02 -1.71 4.39
C ASP A 50 -8.69 -0.23 4.63
N LEU A 51 -9.28 0.65 3.84
CA LEU A 51 -9.04 2.09 3.90
C LEU A 51 -10.18 2.85 4.56
N GLN A 52 -11.16 2.16 5.14
CA GLN A 52 -12.33 2.82 5.70
C GLN A 52 -11.98 3.85 6.77
N SER A 53 -10.95 3.59 7.57
CA SER A 53 -10.56 4.48 8.65
C SER A 53 -9.80 5.70 8.17
N LEU A 54 -9.40 5.76 6.90
CA LEU A 54 -8.65 6.87 6.37
C LEU A 54 -9.59 7.92 5.79
N ALA A 55 -9.27 9.20 6.03
CA ALA A 55 -10.00 10.29 5.41
C ALA A 55 -9.74 10.30 3.90
N SER A 56 -10.66 10.87 3.14
CA SER A 56 -10.47 11.04 1.70
C SER A 56 -9.23 11.90 1.45
N GLY A 57 -8.48 11.56 0.43
CA GLY A 57 -7.28 12.29 0.10
C GLY A 57 -6.22 11.41 -0.51
N SER A 58 -5.03 11.99 -0.67
CA SER A 58 -3.89 11.31 -1.26
C SER A 58 -2.98 10.76 -0.17
N TYR A 59 -2.44 9.57 -0.43
CA TYR A 59 -1.53 8.89 0.49
C TYR A 59 -0.36 8.30 -0.28
N VAL A 60 0.76 8.11 0.40
CA VAL A 60 1.91 7.40 -0.15
C VAL A 60 2.01 6.08 0.58
N PHE A 61 2.00 5.00 -0.19
CA PHE A 61 2.18 3.65 0.34
C PHE A 61 3.61 3.23 0.10
N LYS A 62 4.32 2.89 1.17
CA LYS A 62 5.66 2.31 1.09
C LYS A 62 5.52 0.81 1.30
N ILE A 63 5.78 0.07 0.25
CA ILE A 63 5.62 -1.38 0.24
C ILE A 63 7.00 -1.99 0.36
N LYS A 64 7.28 -2.60 1.50
CA LYS A 64 8.59 -3.19 1.77
C LYS A 64 8.57 -4.65 1.39
N THR A 65 9.43 -5.01 0.45
CA THR A 65 9.55 -6.39 -0.01
C THR A 65 10.95 -6.90 0.29
N VAL A 66 11.13 -8.21 0.08
CA VAL A 66 12.46 -8.84 0.26
C VAL A 66 13.48 -8.28 -0.73
N LYS A 67 13.05 -7.56 -1.77
CA LYS A 67 13.93 -6.98 -2.79
C LYS A 67 14.08 -5.46 -2.66
N GLY A 68 13.44 -4.85 -1.68
CA GLY A 68 13.52 -3.41 -1.47
C GLY A 68 12.18 -2.78 -1.27
N THR A 69 12.16 -1.47 -1.18
CA THR A 69 10.95 -0.70 -0.89
C THR A 69 10.45 -0.01 -2.15
N ILE A 70 9.16 -0.08 -2.38
CA ILE A 70 8.49 0.55 -3.51
C ILE A 70 7.50 1.55 -2.96
N GLU A 71 7.50 2.77 -3.54
CA GLU A 71 6.56 3.81 -3.13
C GLU A 71 5.53 4.01 -4.22
N LYS A 72 4.27 4.06 -3.82
CA LYS A 72 3.16 4.30 -4.74
C LYS A 72 2.22 5.32 -4.13
N LYS A 73 1.68 6.20 -4.97
CA LYS A 73 0.68 7.17 -4.54
C LYS A 73 -0.71 6.59 -4.76
N VAL A 74 -1.54 6.67 -3.74
CA VAL A 74 -2.90 6.14 -3.78
C VAL A 74 -3.85 7.24 -3.34
N VAL A 75 -4.95 7.41 -4.08
CA VAL A 75 -5.96 8.39 -3.74
C VAL A 75 -7.18 7.66 -3.21
N LYS A 76 -7.61 8.04 -2.01
CA LYS A 76 -8.87 7.54 -1.44
C LYS A 76 -9.97 8.54 -1.71
N GLN A 77 -11.02 8.06 -2.28
CA GLN A 77 -12.18 8.88 -2.62
C GLN A 77 -13.22 8.91 -1.51
#